data_bacbbb2e5f7eeb29373accdfd6c1f31d
#
_entry.id   bacbbb2e5f7eeb29373accdfd6c1f31d
#
_cell.length_a   1.000
_cell.length_b   1.000
_cell.length_c   1.000
_cell.angle_alpha   90.00
_cell.angle_beta   90.00
_cell.angle_gamma   90.00
#
_symmetry.space_group_name_H-M   'P 1'
#
loop_
_entity.id
_entity.type
_entity.pdbx_description
1 polymer ?
#
loop_
_entity_poly.entity_id
_entity_poly.type
_entity_poly.pdbx_seq_one_letter_code
_entity_poly.pdbx_strand_id
1 'polypeptide(L)'
;MKDEQKNMEKFRETQNKLLFRLLPCINKSGFHSLRMDEIAKIMNISRVTLYKYFSTKEEIIQIVTNSFIEFFKEMIILDPPNEESLYAARFQQLFEQSVSLSTFITEEYKRDLSSEYPEIYEQLFIVIQEREKQLLNFYNEGIKNGIFNELNGQVLILQDQLLTTMLDTKYLLMNHLTVEQVLYDFYKLKKIQLFRPEKLFLVDDNLIVPKIDYLTLKVSKALYST
;
A
#
# COMPACT_ATOMS: atom_id res chain seq x y z
N MET A 1 -33.60 12.62 -10.36
CA MET A 1 -32.20 13.12 -10.23
C MET A 1 -31.65 13.02 -8.80
N LYS A 2 -32.17 13.71 -7.74
CA LYS A 2 -31.61 13.59 -6.37
C LYS A 2 -31.77 12.19 -5.76
N ASP A 3 -32.89 11.50 -5.97
CA ASP A 3 -33.12 10.16 -5.43
C ASP A 3 -32.30 9.08 -6.17
N GLU A 4 -32.08 9.24 -7.48
CA GLU A 4 -31.23 8.34 -8.27
C GLU A 4 -29.76 8.48 -7.87
N GLN A 5 -29.28 9.71 -7.63
CA GLN A 5 -27.92 9.96 -7.12
C GLN A 5 -27.71 9.31 -5.75
N LYS A 6 -28.67 9.48 -4.83
CA LYS A 6 -28.62 8.88 -3.49
C LYS A 6 -28.64 7.34 -3.54
N ASN A 7 -29.41 6.75 -4.46
CA ASN A 7 -29.46 5.30 -4.64
C ASN A 7 -28.15 4.76 -5.22
N MET A 8 -27.54 5.48 -6.16
CA MET A 8 -26.24 5.11 -6.75
C MET A 8 -25.09 5.22 -5.74
N GLU A 9 -25.12 6.25 -4.89
CA GLU A 9 -24.14 6.42 -3.81
C GLU A 9 -24.24 5.28 -2.79
N LYS A 10 -25.43 4.93 -2.34
CA LYS A 10 -25.68 3.79 -1.45
C LYS A 10 -25.26 2.46 -2.07
N PHE A 11 -25.46 2.29 -3.37
CA PHE A 11 -25.00 1.11 -4.10
C PHE A 11 -23.48 0.99 -4.06
N ARG A 12 -22.74 2.07 -4.38
CA ARG A 12 -21.28 2.13 -4.32
C ARG A 12 -20.72 1.91 -2.92
N GLU A 13 -21.35 2.51 -1.91
CA GLU A 13 -20.96 2.26 -0.51
C GLU A 13 -21.07 0.78 -0.13
N THR A 14 -22.13 0.12 -0.61
CA THR A 14 -22.32 -1.32 -0.35
C THR A 14 -21.28 -2.15 -1.10
N GLN A 15 -21.01 -1.85 -2.37
CA GLN A 15 -19.92 -2.49 -3.11
C GLN A 15 -18.59 -2.37 -2.36
N ASN A 16 -18.22 -1.17 -1.92
CA ASN A 16 -16.97 -0.92 -1.19
C ASN A 16 -16.90 -1.73 0.12
N LYS A 17 -18.00 -1.80 0.89
CA LYS A 17 -18.06 -2.63 2.11
C LYS A 17 -17.86 -4.12 1.82
N LEU A 18 -18.39 -4.62 0.71
CA LEU A 18 -18.22 -6.01 0.28
C LEU A 18 -16.78 -6.27 -0.17
N LEU A 19 -16.21 -5.39 -0.97
CA LEU A 19 -14.82 -5.48 -1.42
C LEU A 19 -13.86 -5.45 -0.23
N PHE A 20 -14.12 -4.63 0.77
CA PHE A 20 -13.29 -4.55 1.99
C PHE A 20 -13.20 -5.89 2.75
N ARG A 21 -14.25 -6.73 2.69
CA ARG A 21 -14.23 -8.09 3.27
C ARG A 21 -13.41 -9.06 2.44
N LEU A 22 -13.30 -8.84 1.14
CA LEU A 22 -12.56 -9.71 0.22
C LEU A 22 -11.04 -9.42 0.26
N LEU A 23 -10.65 -8.16 0.46
CA LEU A 23 -9.26 -7.72 0.39
C LEU A 23 -8.26 -8.56 1.21
N PRO A 24 -8.53 -8.92 2.50
CA PRO A 24 -7.58 -9.72 3.27
C PRO A 24 -7.29 -11.10 2.63
N CYS A 25 -8.31 -11.71 2.03
CA CYS A 25 -8.16 -13.00 1.36
C CYS A 25 -7.30 -12.89 0.10
N ILE A 26 -7.61 -11.94 -0.78
CA ILE A 26 -6.86 -11.78 -2.03
C ILE A 26 -5.45 -11.27 -1.82
N ASN A 27 -5.22 -10.47 -0.79
CA ASN A 27 -3.87 -10.01 -0.43
C ASN A 27 -3.00 -11.16 0.12
N LYS A 28 -3.59 -12.07 0.89
CA LYS A 28 -2.87 -13.18 1.51
C LYS A 28 -2.61 -14.34 0.54
N SER A 29 -3.57 -14.67 -0.30
CA SER A 29 -3.58 -15.93 -1.06
C SER A 29 -3.74 -15.73 -2.56
N GLY A 30 -3.80 -14.47 -3.03
CA GLY A 30 -4.16 -14.17 -4.40
C GLY A 30 -5.66 -14.42 -4.67
N PHE A 31 -6.04 -14.37 -5.93
CA PHE A 31 -7.43 -14.57 -6.34
C PHE A 31 -7.60 -15.60 -7.47
N HIS A 32 -6.50 -16.19 -7.93
CA HIS A 32 -6.51 -17.15 -9.04
C HIS A 32 -7.53 -18.27 -8.83
N SER A 33 -7.50 -18.91 -7.68
CA SER A 33 -8.38 -20.04 -7.34
C SER A 33 -9.81 -19.65 -6.99
N LEU A 34 -10.09 -18.36 -6.73
CA LEU A 34 -11.41 -17.91 -6.27
C LEU A 34 -12.47 -17.97 -7.38
N ARG A 35 -13.59 -18.57 -7.04
CA ARG A 35 -14.83 -18.58 -7.85
C ARG A 35 -15.87 -17.64 -7.24
N MET A 36 -16.84 -17.19 -8.01
CA MET A 36 -17.92 -16.30 -7.53
C MET A 36 -18.65 -16.83 -6.29
N ASP A 37 -18.80 -18.14 -6.15
CA ASP A 37 -19.43 -18.76 -4.97
C ASP A 37 -18.58 -18.62 -3.71
N GLU A 38 -17.25 -18.71 -3.85
CA GLU A 38 -16.31 -18.54 -2.75
C GLU A 38 -16.19 -17.08 -2.37
N ILE A 39 -16.16 -16.18 -3.36
CA ILE A 39 -16.21 -14.74 -3.14
C ILE A 39 -17.48 -14.34 -2.35
N ALA A 40 -18.66 -14.88 -2.71
CA ALA A 40 -19.89 -14.63 -1.98
C ALA A 40 -19.78 -15.08 -0.51
N LYS A 41 -19.18 -16.24 -0.25
CA LYS A 41 -18.96 -16.75 1.12
C LYS A 41 -18.00 -15.84 1.91
N ILE A 42 -16.87 -15.43 1.31
CA ILE A 42 -15.91 -14.51 1.95
C ILE A 42 -16.57 -13.17 2.25
N MET A 43 -17.37 -12.65 1.34
CA MET A 43 -18.12 -11.42 1.54
C MET A 43 -19.29 -11.58 2.53
N ASN A 44 -19.61 -12.81 2.96
CA ASN A 44 -20.73 -13.16 3.85
C ASN A 44 -22.09 -12.71 3.29
N ILE A 45 -22.34 -13.03 2.02
CA ILE A 45 -23.60 -12.74 1.32
C ILE A 45 -24.04 -13.94 0.46
N SER A 46 -25.31 -13.96 0.05
CA SER A 46 -25.79 -14.95 -0.90
C SER A 46 -25.22 -14.70 -2.30
N ARG A 47 -25.10 -15.77 -3.11
CA ARG A 47 -24.73 -15.67 -4.53
C ARG A 47 -25.66 -14.72 -5.30
N VAL A 48 -26.96 -14.77 -5.04
CA VAL A 48 -27.96 -13.86 -5.65
C VAL A 48 -27.65 -12.41 -5.29
N THR A 49 -27.26 -12.17 -4.04
CA THR A 49 -26.87 -10.82 -3.60
C THR A 49 -25.58 -10.36 -4.26
N LEU A 50 -24.59 -11.26 -4.40
CA LEU A 50 -23.32 -10.93 -5.08
C LEU A 50 -23.57 -10.44 -6.51
N TYR A 51 -24.38 -11.18 -7.30
CA TYR A 51 -24.69 -10.83 -8.69
C TYR A 51 -25.55 -9.55 -8.84
N LYS A 52 -26.11 -9.01 -7.77
CA LYS A 52 -26.73 -7.66 -7.81
C LYS A 52 -25.66 -6.55 -7.84
N TYR A 53 -24.48 -6.81 -7.30
CA TYR A 53 -23.42 -5.82 -7.18
C TYR A 53 -22.28 -6.04 -8.17
N PHE A 54 -22.01 -7.29 -8.57
CA PHE A 54 -20.89 -7.65 -9.42
C PHE A 54 -21.31 -8.75 -10.40
N SER A 55 -21.13 -8.50 -11.68
CA SER A 55 -21.52 -9.44 -12.74
C SER A 55 -20.50 -10.56 -12.91
N THR A 56 -19.20 -10.25 -12.73
CA THR A 56 -18.10 -11.18 -12.96
C THR A 56 -16.98 -11.02 -11.89
N LYS A 57 -16.11 -12.01 -11.80
CA LYS A 57 -14.87 -11.92 -11.00
C LYS A 57 -13.97 -10.80 -11.55
N GLU A 58 -13.86 -10.68 -12.86
CA GLU A 58 -13.07 -9.63 -13.52
C GLU A 58 -13.53 -8.24 -13.11
N GLU A 59 -14.85 -7.96 -13.08
CA GLU A 59 -15.40 -6.69 -12.60
C GLU A 59 -14.99 -6.40 -11.15
N ILE A 60 -15.03 -7.40 -10.27
CA ILE A 60 -14.57 -7.26 -8.89
C ILE A 60 -13.10 -6.87 -8.84
N ILE A 61 -12.23 -7.58 -9.56
CA ILE A 61 -10.80 -7.34 -9.60
C ILE A 61 -10.49 -5.98 -10.24
N GLN A 62 -11.21 -5.60 -11.29
CA GLN A 62 -11.08 -4.27 -11.90
C GLN A 62 -11.38 -3.14 -10.89
N ILE A 63 -12.48 -3.26 -10.13
CA ILE A 63 -12.84 -2.24 -9.13
C ILE A 63 -11.78 -2.18 -8.01
N VAL A 64 -11.28 -3.31 -7.53
CA VAL A 64 -10.21 -3.37 -6.54
C VAL A 64 -8.95 -2.71 -7.08
N THR A 65 -8.52 -3.08 -8.30
CA THR A 65 -7.32 -2.51 -8.92
C THR A 65 -7.46 -1.01 -9.15
N ASN A 66 -8.63 -0.55 -9.62
CA ASN A 66 -8.89 0.87 -9.77
C ASN A 66 -8.78 1.64 -8.45
N SER A 67 -9.21 1.04 -7.33
CA SER A 67 -9.02 1.66 -6.01
C SER A 67 -7.55 1.79 -5.64
N PHE A 68 -6.70 0.83 -6.00
CA PHE A 68 -5.26 0.93 -5.82
C PHE A 68 -4.65 1.99 -6.75
N ILE A 69 -5.06 2.05 -8.00
CA ILE A 69 -4.61 3.07 -8.97
C ILE A 69 -4.93 4.48 -8.47
N GLU A 70 -6.15 4.72 -8.00
CA GLU A 70 -6.53 6.02 -7.44
C GLU A 70 -5.72 6.35 -6.18
N PHE A 71 -5.50 5.36 -5.30
CA PHE A 71 -4.62 5.54 -4.14
C PHE A 71 -3.19 5.92 -4.53
N PHE A 72 -2.61 5.32 -5.58
CA PHE A 72 -1.31 5.74 -6.11
C PHE A 72 -1.33 7.18 -6.63
N LYS A 73 -2.38 7.57 -7.34
CA LYS A 73 -2.52 8.95 -7.85
C LYS A 73 -2.63 9.98 -6.73
N GLU A 74 -3.31 9.64 -5.63
CA GLU A 74 -3.39 10.49 -4.44
C GLU A 74 -2.04 10.61 -3.72
N MET A 75 -1.17 9.61 -3.86
CA MET A 75 0.19 9.60 -3.31
C MET A 75 1.20 10.42 -4.13
N ILE A 76 0.75 11.27 -5.04
CA ILE A 76 1.63 12.09 -5.89
C ILE A 76 2.66 12.80 -5.01
N ILE A 77 3.93 12.53 -5.28
CA ILE A 77 5.05 13.24 -4.71
C ILE A 77 5.18 14.52 -5.52
N LEU A 78 4.74 15.61 -4.93
CA LEU A 78 5.01 16.93 -5.51
C LEU A 78 6.52 17.13 -5.69
N ASP A 79 6.91 18.13 -6.48
CA ASP A 79 8.32 18.45 -6.74
C ASP A 79 9.21 18.34 -5.49
N PRO A 80 10.51 18.02 -5.67
CA PRO A 80 11.44 17.93 -4.56
C PRO A 80 11.36 19.16 -3.66
N PRO A 81 11.49 18.97 -2.33
CA PRO A 81 11.42 20.09 -1.40
C PRO A 81 12.48 21.16 -1.73
N ASN A 82 12.08 22.40 -1.71
CA ASN A 82 12.97 23.55 -1.86
C ASN A 82 13.60 24.02 -0.53
N GLU A 83 13.16 23.47 0.59
CA GLU A 83 13.68 23.73 1.94
C GLU A 83 14.11 22.44 2.61
N GLU A 84 15.23 22.47 3.35
CA GLU A 84 15.78 21.28 4.04
C GLU A 84 14.79 20.64 5.01
N SER A 85 14.02 21.43 5.73
CA SER A 85 13.02 20.97 6.71
C SER A 85 11.93 20.08 6.09
N LEU A 86 11.60 20.31 4.80
CA LEU A 86 10.55 19.58 4.11
C LEU A 86 10.99 18.17 3.69
N TYR A 87 12.31 17.88 3.61
CA TYR A 87 12.81 16.55 3.30
C TYR A 87 12.41 15.54 4.38
N ALA A 88 12.45 15.93 5.66
CA ALA A 88 12.06 15.08 6.77
C ALA A 88 10.55 14.76 6.74
N ALA A 89 9.70 15.75 6.56
CA ALA A 89 8.26 15.55 6.44
C ALA A 89 7.90 14.66 5.25
N ARG A 90 8.58 14.86 4.11
CA ARG A 90 8.40 14.04 2.91
C ARG A 90 8.85 12.60 3.13
N PHE A 91 9.99 12.38 3.78
CA PHE A 91 10.47 11.05 4.15
C PHE A 91 9.43 10.30 5.00
N GLN A 92 8.86 10.94 6.04
CA GLN A 92 7.84 10.33 6.88
C GLN A 92 6.56 10.00 6.08
N GLN A 93 6.14 10.89 5.17
CA GLN A 93 5.01 10.63 4.28
C GLN A 93 5.27 9.42 3.36
N LEU A 94 6.47 9.33 2.77
CA LEU A 94 6.86 8.22 1.90
C LEU A 94 6.93 6.90 2.65
N PHE A 95 7.40 6.91 3.91
CA PHE A 95 7.39 5.74 4.77
C PHE A 95 5.95 5.22 4.99
N GLU A 96 5.00 6.10 5.35
CA GLU A 96 3.58 5.74 5.51
C GLU A 96 3.00 5.12 4.23
N GLN A 97 3.32 5.70 3.08
CA GLN A 97 2.91 5.19 1.78
C GLN A 97 3.50 3.82 1.49
N SER A 98 4.80 3.61 1.73
CA SER A 98 5.48 2.32 1.49
C SER A 98 4.89 1.20 2.36
N VAL A 99 4.60 1.47 3.64
CA VAL A 99 3.90 0.52 4.53
C VAL A 99 2.51 0.17 3.99
N SER A 100 1.75 1.18 3.58
CA SER A 100 0.40 0.96 3.05
C SER A 100 0.42 0.12 1.77
N LEU A 101 1.34 0.41 0.84
CA LEU A 101 1.48 -0.34 -0.40
C LEU A 101 1.87 -1.79 -0.15
N SER A 102 2.88 -2.04 0.70
CA SER A 102 3.33 -3.39 1.04
C SER A 102 2.23 -4.23 1.70
N THR A 103 1.27 -3.58 2.37
CA THR A 103 0.16 -4.26 3.04
C THR A 103 -0.96 -4.64 2.07
N PHE A 104 -1.24 -3.78 1.07
CA PHE A 104 -2.44 -3.93 0.23
C PHE A 104 -2.16 -4.42 -1.19
N ILE A 105 -0.94 -4.30 -1.70
CA ILE A 105 -0.57 -4.73 -3.06
C ILE A 105 0.56 -5.74 -2.97
N THR A 106 0.19 -6.97 -2.67
CA THR A 106 1.13 -8.08 -2.48
C THR A 106 1.66 -8.64 -3.81
N GLU A 107 2.77 -9.39 -3.76
CA GLU A 107 3.31 -10.06 -4.93
C GLU A 107 2.35 -11.13 -5.48
N GLU A 108 1.60 -11.80 -4.60
CA GLU A 108 0.56 -12.75 -4.97
C GLU A 108 -0.53 -12.09 -5.81
N TYR A 109 -1.00 -10.92 -5.36
CA TYR A 109 -1.99 -10.14 -6.11
C TYR A 109 -1.48 -9.73 -7.47
N LYS A 110 -0.26 -9.17 -7.55
CA LYS A 110 0.35 -8.73 -8.82
C LYS A 110 0.56 -9.89 -9.79
N ARG A 111 1.02 -11.05 -9.29
CA ARG A 111 1.22 -12.25 -10.09
C ARG A 111 -0.08 -12.75 -10.69
N ASP A 112 -1.14 -12.89 -9.88
CA ASP A 112 -2.43 -13.35 -10.36
C ASP A 112 -3.04 -12.35 -11.36
N LEU A 113 -2.88 -11.03 -11.08
CA LEU A 113 -3.37 -9.99 -11.98
C LEU A 113 -2.67 -10.04 -13.34
N SER A 114 -1.34 -10.17 -13.36
CA SER A 114 -0.58 -10.27 -14.61
C SER A 114 -0.92 -11.52 -15.41
N SER A 115 -1.28 -12.62 -14.73
CA SER A 115 -1.61 -13.90 -15.37
C SER A 115 -3.04 -13.95 -15.91
N GLU A 116 -4.03 -13.45 -15.15
CA GLU A 116 -5.45 -13.57 -15.51
C GLU A 116 -6.00 -12.34 -16.26
N TYR A 117 -5.51 -11.16 -15.90
CA TYR A 117 -6.02 -9.88 -16.40
C TYR A 117 -4.87 -8.92 -16.78
N PRO A 118 -4.08 -9.25 -17.83
CA PRO A 118 -2.88 -8.49 -18.19
C PRO A 118 -3.16 -7.02 -18.53
N GLU A 119 -4.33 -6.71 -19.10
CA GLU A 119 -4.71 -5.32 -19.41
C GLU A 119 -4.95 -4.50 -18.14
N ILE A 120 -5.51 -5.11 -17.09
CA ILE A 120 -5.70 -4.46 -15.78
C ILE A 120 -4.36 -4.32 -15.07
N TYR A 121 -3.49 -5.33 -15.18
CA TYR A 121 -2.14 -5.29 -14.64
C TYR A 121 -1.33 -4.13 -15.23
N GLU A 122 -1.40 -3.93 -16.56
CA GLU A 122 -0.66 -2.86 -17.22
C GLU A 122 -1.05 -1.48 -16.69
N GLN A 123 -2.33 -1.24 -16.41
CA GLN A 123 -2.81 0.02 -15.82
C GLN A 123 -2.21 0.24 -14.42
N LEU A 124 -2.16 -0.80 -13.59
CA LEU A 124 -1.54 -0.74 -12.25
C LEU A 124 -0.02 -0.54 -12.36
N PHE A 125 0.62 -1.23 -13.29
CA PHE A 125 2.07 -1.18 -13.50
C PHE A 125 2.54 0.23 -13.88
N ILE A 126 1.81 0.93 -14.76
CA ILE A 126 2.12 2.31 -15.16
C ILE A 126 2.17 3.25 -13.94
N VAL A 127 1.21 3.18 -13.03
CA VAL A 127 1.20 4.07 -11.84
C VAL A 127 2.26 3.68 -10.82
N ILE A 128 2.61 2.40 -10.70
CA ILE A 128 3.74 1.94 -9.88
C ILE A 128 5.05 2.52 -10.42
N GLN A 129 5.30 2.42 -11.73
CA GLN A 129 6.50 2.95 -12.35
C GLN A 129 6.61 4.48 -12.21
N GLU A 130 5.49 5.21 -12.36
CA GLU A 130 5.49 6.66 -12.17
C GLU A 130 5.85 7.04 -10.73
N ARG A 131 5.32 6.31 -9.74
CA ARG A 131 5.70 6.50 -8.33
C ARG A 131 7.20 6.21 -8.10
N GLU A 132 7.73 5.13 -8.66
CA GLU A 132 9.16 4.81 -8.53
C GLU A 132 10.05 5.91 -9.12
N LYS A 133 9.68 6.45 -10.27
CA LYS A 133 10.38 7.59 -10.89
C LYS A 133 10.38 8.82 -9.99
N GLN A 134 9.26 9.12 -9.34
CA GLN A 134 9.14 10.23 -8.41
C GLN A 134 10.00 10.01 -7.14
N LEU A 135 10.04 8.78 -6.62
CA LEU A 135 10.92 8.40 -5.51
C LEU A 135 12.39 8.59 -5.86
N LEU A 136 12.80 8.12 -7.04
CA LEU A 136 14.18 8.29 -7.52
C LEU A 136 14.55 9.78 -7.63
N ASN A 137 13.65 10.60 -8.15
CA ASN A 137 13.88 12.04 -8.22
C ASN A 137 14.05 12.66 -6.83
N PHE A 138 13.22 12.28 -5.87
CA PHE A 138 13.33 12.73 -4.47
C PHE A 138 14.68 12.34 -3.85
N TYR A 139 15.12 11.09 -4.03
CA TYR A 139 16.41 10.64 -3.50
C TYR A 139 17.59 11.36 -4.16
N ASN A 140 17.58 11.51 -5.49
CA ASN A 140 18.65 12.18 -6.23
C ASN A 140 18.77 13.67 -5.85
N GLU A 141 17.66 14.37 -5.73
CA GLU A 141 17.69 15.78 -5.30
C GLU A 141 18.13 15.93 -3.84
N GLY A 142 17.74 15.01 -2.94
CA GLY A 142 18.22 15.01 -1.57
C GLY A 142 19.73 14.74 -1.46
N ILE A 143 20.29 13.87 -2.29
CA ILE A 143 21.74 13.63 -2.40
C ILE A 143 22.45 14.90 -2.91
N LYS A 144 21.97 15.47 -4.01
CA LYS A 144 22.50 16.69 -4.63
C LYS A 144 22.51 17.87 -3.67
N ASN A 145 21.48 18.02 -2.85
CA ASN A 145 21.34 19.08 -1.86
C ASN A 145 22.07 18.77 -0.52
N GLY A 146 22.82 17.67 -0.44
CA GLY A 146 23.62 17.32 0.74
C GLY A 146 22.78 16.91 1.97
N ILE A 147 21.51 16.54 1.77
CA ILE A 147 20.62 16.05 2.84
C ILE A 147 20.80 14.56 3.04
N PHE A 148 20.90 13.82 1.93
CA PHE A 148 20.97 12.36 1.93
C PHE A 148 22.38 11.83 1.71
N ASN A 149 22.63 10.63 2.20
CA ASN A 149 23.80 9.84 1.88
C ASN A 149 23.81 9.45 0.41
N GLU A 150 24.99 9.26 -0.16
CA GLU A 150 25.17 8.81 -1.55
C GLU A 150 24.83 7.32 -1.67
N LEU A 151 23.54 7.01 -1.79
CA LEU A 151 23.02 5.66 -1.96
C LEU A 151 22.26 5.54 -3.29
N ASN A 152 22.30 4.35 -3.87
CA ASN A 152 21.52 4.06 -5.08
C ASN A 152 20.01 4.03 -4.74
N GLY A 153 19.25 4.94 -5.34
CA GLY A 153 17.80 5.06 -5.10
C GLY A 153 17.02 3.80 -5.47
N GLN A 154 17.45 3.03 -6.48
CA GLN A 154 16.82 1.75 -6.83
C GLN A 154 16.94 0.72 -5.68
N VAL A 155 18.11 0.69 -5.00
CA VAL A 155 18.32 -0.19 -3.85
C VAL A 155 17.42 0.22 -2.69
N LEU A 156 17.21 1.53 -2.48
CA LEU A 156 16.29 2.03 -1.45
C LEU A 156 14.84 1.65 -1.73
N ILE A 157 14.42 1.69 -3.00
CA ILE A 157 13.07 1.27 -3.42
C ILE A 157 12.89 -0.24 -3.24
N LEU A 158 13.88 -1.03 -3.68
CA LEU A 158 13.85 -2.49 -3.52
C LEU A 158 13.77 -2.89 -2.04
N GLN A 159 14.46 -2.15 -1.17
CA GLN A 159 14.40 -2.38 0.27
C GLN A 159 12.98 -2.23 0.84
N ASP A 160 12.16 -1.31 0.31
CA ASP A 160 10.77 -1.13 0.76
C ASP A 160 9.91 -2.38 0.47
N GLN A 161 10.24 -3.16 -0.55
CA GLN A 161 9.56 -4.42 -0.87
C GLN A 161 9.77 -5.49 0.21
N LEU A 162 10.86 -5.40 0.98
CA LEU A 162 11.11 -6.31 2.10
C LEU A 162 10.06 -6.17 3.22
N LEU A 163 9.35 -5.04 3.31
CA LEU A 163 8.26 -4.87 4.27
C LEU A 163 7.20 -5.95 4.12
N THR A 164 6.87 -6.37 2.90
CA THR A 164 5.91 -7.46 2.67
C THR A 164 6.35 -8.76 3.35
N THR A 165 7.65 -9.10 3.27
CA THR A 165 8.21 -10.30 3.93
C THR A 165 8.29 -10.10 5.45
N MET A 166 8.71 -8.93 5.92
CA MET A 166 8.86 -8.64 7.35
C MET A 166 7.51 -8.60 8.08
N LEU A 167 6.43 -8.23 7.38
CA LEU A 167 5.06 -8.18 7.91
C LEU A 167 4.28 -9.47 7.65
N ASP A 168 4.90 -10.51 7.07
CA ASP A 168 4.27 -11.82 6.94
C ASP A 168 4.00 -12.44 8.32
N THR A 169 2.80 -12.95 8.54
CA THR A 169 2.37 -13.49 9.84
C THR A 169 3.25 -14.63 10.34
N LYS A 170 3.71 -15.51 9.45
CA LYS A 170 4.59 -16.62 9.80
C LYS A 170 5.97 -16.10 10.19
N TYR A 171 6.50 -15.11 9.45
CA TYR A 171 7.78 -14.48 9.78
C TYR A 171 7.74 -13.81 11.15
N LEU A 172 6.69 -13.02 11.44
CA LEU A 172 6.50 -12.36 12.74
C LEU A 172 6.47 -13.37 13.89
N LEU A 173 5.66 -14.43 13.76
CA LEU A 173 5.54 -15.47 14.79
C LEU A 173 6.85 -16.23 15.01
N MET A 174 7.54 -16.63 13.95
CA MET A 174 8.80 -17.38 14.04
C MET A 174 9.94 -16.59 14.68
N ASN A 175 9.92 -15.26 14.52
CA ASN A 175 10.97 -14.38 15.04
C ASN A 175 10.55 -13.61 16.30
N HIS A 176 9.38 -13.91 16.88
CA HIS A 176 8.84 -13.24 18.08
C HIS A 176 8.76 -11.72 17.92
N LEU A 177 8.41 -11.24 16.72
CA LEU A 177 8.28 -9.84 16.39
C LEU A 177 6.82 -9.40 16.37
N THR A 178 6.57 -8.15 16.76
CA THR A 178 5.28 -7.48 16.57
C THR A 178 5.31 -6.60 15.32
N VAL A 179 4.14 -6.31 14.76
CA VAL A 179 4.00 -5.34 13.65
C VAL A 179 4.61 -3.99 14.05
N GLU A 180 4.34 -3.52 15.26
CA GLU A 180 4.87 -2.25 15.78
C GLU A 180 6.40 -2.21 15.78
N GLN A 181 7.05 -3.26 16.32
CA GLN A 181 8.51 -3.38 16.35
C GLN A 181 9.10 -3.33 14.93
N VAL A 182 8.53 -4.10 14.00
CA VAL A 182 9.00 -4.11 12.61
C VAL A 182 8.87 -2.74 11.97
N LEU A 183 7.73 -2.07 12.10
CA LEU A 183 7.53 -0.74 11.51
C LEU A 183 8.47 0.30 12.10
N TYR A 184 8.64 0.29 13.42
CA TYR A 184 9.49 1.26 14.10
C TYR A 184 10.98 1.06 13.77
N ASP A 185 11.44 -0.19 13.79
CA ASP A 185 12.86 -0.48 13.50
C ASP A 185 13.17 -0.27 12.00
N PHE A 186 12.23 -0.60 11.11
CA PHE A 186 12.39 -0.32 9.68
C PHE A 186 12.42 1.19 9.40
N TYR A 187 11.57 1.98 10.06
CA TYR A 187 11.63 3.44 9.99
C TYR A 187 12.99 3.99 10.43
N LYS A 188 13.50 3.55 11.59
CA LYS A 188 14.81 3.97 12.10
C LYS A 188 15.93 3.60 11.13
N LEU A 189 15.91 2.36 10.62
CA LEU A 189 16.87 1.89 9.65
C LEU A 189 16.90 2.78 8.40
N LYS A 190 15.74 3.04 7.82
CA LYS A 190 15.60 3.92 6.63
C LYS A 190 16.07 5.35 6.92
N LYS A 191 15.74 5.90 8.09
CA LYS A 191 16.18 7.23 8.52
C LYS A 191 17.70 7.32 8.56
N ILE A 192 18.37 6.39 9.25
CA ILE A 192 19.83 6.38 9.42
C ILE A 192 20.54 6.14 8.09
N GLN A 193 20.01 5.27 7.24
CA GLN A 193 20.57 5.01 5.91
C GLN A 193 20.45 6.21 4.98
N LEU A 194 19.29 6.86 4.99
CA LEU A 194 18.98 7.90 4.02
C LEU A 194 19.63 9.24 4.38
N PHE A 195 19.46 9.71 5.59
CA PHE A 195 19.96 11.03 6.00
C PHE A 195 21.45 11.00 6.35
N ARG A 196 22.19 12.04 5.97
CA ARG A 196 23.55 12.26 6.46
C ARG A 196 23.54 12.43 7.99
N PRO A 197 24.58 11.98 8.72
CA PRO A 197 24.61 12.06 10.18
C PRO A 197 24.33 13.48 10.71
N GLU A 198 24.88 14.49 10.06
CA GLU A 198 24.71 15.91 10.40
C GLU A 198 23.34 16.47 10.03
N LYS A 199 22.51 15.72 9.32
CA LYS A 199 21.13 16.10 8.91
C LYS A 199 20.04 15.30 9.66
N LEU A 200 20.41 14.35 10.51
CA LEU A 200 19.45 13.53 11.27
C LEU A 200 18.55 14.36 12.20
N PHE A 201 19.03 15.52 12.66
CA PHE A 201 18.26 16.44 13.50
C PHE A 201 17.03 17.04 12.80
N LEU A 202 16.98 17.02 11.46
CA LEU A 202 15.83 17.49 10.68
C LEU A 202 14.60 16.60 10.90
N VAL A 203 14.81 15.33 11.27
CA VAL A 203 13.74 14.33 11.40
C VAL A 203 13.28 14.26 12.83
N ASP A 204 12.14 14.89 13.14
CA ASP A 204 11.48 14.78 14.44
C ASP A 204 10.72 13.45 14.55
N ASP A 205 11.26 12.53 15.34
CA ASP A 205 10.67 11.21 15.55
C ASP A 205 9.35 11.26 16.34
N ASN A 206 9.05 12.34 17.06
CA ASN A 206 7.77 12.48 17.76
C ASN A 206 6.59 12.61 16.77
N LEU A 207 6.83 13.07 15.54
CA LEU A 207 5.80 13.20 14.52
C LEU A 207 5.42 11.86 13.88
N ILE A 208 6.33 10.88 13.87
CA ILE A 208 6.06 9.57 13.25
C ILE A 208 5.43 8.56 14.21
N VAL A 209 5.68 8.68 15.53
CA VAL A 209 5.16 7.72 16.53
C VAL A 209 3.64 7.52 16.41
N PRO A 210 2.79 8.59 16.45
CA PRO A 210 1.34 8.41 16.30
C PRO A 210 0.94 7.77 14.96
N LYS A 211 1.73 8.00 13.92
CA LYS A 211 1.51 7.43 12.59
C LYS A 211 1.86 5.94 12.55
N ILE A 212 2.95 5.54 13.22
CA ILE A 212 3.31 4.12 13.37
C ILE A 212 2.23 3.39 14.17
N ASP A 213 1.70 3.97 15.24
CA ASP A 213 0.60 3.40 16.01
C ASP A 213 -0.64 3.16 15.13
N TYR A 214 -1.02 4.16 14.33
CA TYR A 214 -2.12 4.04 13.37
C TYR A 214 -1.86 2.97 12.30
N LEU A 215 -0.65 2.94 11.73
CA LEU A 215 -0.26 1.94 10.75
C LEU A 215 -0.24 0.54 11.37
N THR A 216 0.25 0.39 12.60
CA THR A 216 0.23 -0.88 13.34
C THR A 216 -1.17 -1.44 13.45
N LEU A 217 -2.15 -0.61 13.84
CA LEU A 217 -3.56 -1.04 13.90
C LEU A 217 -4.10 -1.44 12.52
N LYS A 218 -3.80 -0.66 11.48
CA LYS A 218 -4.26 -0.91 10.11
C LYS A 218 -3.66 -2.20 9.53
N VAL A 219 -2.35 -2.39 9.68
CA VAL A 219 -1.63 -3.59 9.22
C VAL A 219 -2.10 -4.82 10.00
N SER A 220 -2.16 -4.74 11.33
CA SER A 220 -2.62 -5.85 12.17
C SER A 220 -4.05 -6.27 11.80
N LYS A 221 -4.92 -5.31 11.53
CA LYS A 221 -6.27 -5.61 11.05
C LYS A 221 -6.25 -6.33 9.69
N ALA A 222 -5.40 -5.91 8.76
CA ALA A 222 -5.28 -6.57 7.45
C ALA A 222 -4.70 -8.00 7.58
N LEU A 223 -3.75 -8.22 8.48
CA LEU A 223 -3.09 -9.53 8.66
C LEU A 223 -3.94 -10.55 9.44
N TYR A 224 -4.69 -10.09 10.44
CA TYR A 224 -5.39 -10.97 11.40
C TYR A 224 -6.92 -10.93 11.28
N SER A 225 -7.49 -10.15 10.35
CA SER A 225 -8.94 -10.25 10.06
C SER A 225 -9.22 -11.57 9.33
N THR A 226 -9.86 -12.49 10.04
CA THR A 226 -10.37 -13.76 9.52
C THR A 226 -11.77 -13.58 8.93
#